data_1f626490a1aaaf22abd643e66d304f9c
#
_entry.id   1f626490a1aaaf22abd643e66d304f9c
#
_cell.length_a   1.000
_cell.length_b   1.000
_cell.length_c   1.000
_cell.angle_alpha   90.00
_cell.angle_beta   90.00
_cell.angle_gamma   90.00
#
_symmetry.space_group_name_H-M   'P 1'
#
loop_
_entity.id
_entity.type
_entity.pdbx_description
1 polymer ?
#
loop_
_entity_poly.entity_id
_entity_poly.type
_entity_poly.pdbx_seq_one_letter_code
_entity_poly.pdbx_strand_id
1 'polypeptide(L)'
;IGEYLKKNCLPSMHHMXSRLLYDRLEEILKKQGILNVNACIGYPQIDDEYLTKDSVHFHERLGYHMVGTFHQCGYKFGRWYDMVWMEKFIGEHTKNQAPVILYKDI
;
A
#
# COMPACT_ATOMS: atom_id res chain seq x y z
N ILE A 1 -6.01 -2.06 -0.86
CA ILE A 1 -5.46 -1.05 0.06
C ILE A 1 -5.22 0.27 -0.66
N GLY A 2 -4.59 0.23 -1.81
CA GLY A 2 -4.38 1.45 -2.56
C GLY A 2 -5.67 2.13 -2.94
N GLU A 3 -6.67 1.35 -3.32
CA GLU A 3 -7.97 1.90 -3.65
C GLU A 3 -8.61 2.58 -2.44
N TYR A 4 -8.52 1.93 -1.29
CA TYR A 4 -9.09 2.52 -0.09
C TYR A 4 -8.42 3.85 0.23
N LEU A 5 -7.10 3.86 0.18
CA LEU A 5 -6.36 5.09 0.49
C LEU A 5 -6.70 6.20 -0.49
N LYS A 6 -6.80 5.85 -1.77
CA LYS A 6 -7.10 6.86 -2.76
C LYS A 6 -8.45 7.50 -2.54
N LYS A 7 -9.45 6.70 -2.21
CA LYS A 7 -10.77 7.24 -1.94
C LYS A 7 -10.79 8.16 -0.74
N ASN A 8 -10.00 7.83 0.27
CA ASN A 8 -10.05 8.53 1.54
C ASN A 8 -8.86 9.43 1.78
N CYS A 9 -7.93 9.47 0.86
CA CYS A 9 -6.71 10.23 1.03
C CYS A 9 -6.94 11.64 0.55
N LEU A 10 -7.51 12.45 1.40
CA LEU A 10 -7.76 13.83 1.09
C LEU A 10 -6.69 14.66 1.79
N PRO A 11 -7.03 15.73 2.45
CA PRO A 11 -6.01 16.53 3.14
C PRO A 11 -5.33 15.76 4.27
N SER A 12 -4.38 16.41 4.88
CA SER A 12 -3.49 15.78 5.85
C SER A 12 -4.19 15.03 6.97
N MET A 13 -5.38 15.47 7.37
CA MET A 13 -6.11 14.75 8.41
C MET A 13 -6.47 13.33 7.99
N HIS A 14 -6.87 13.17 6.74
CA HIS A 14 -7.15 11.84 6.22
C HIS A 14 -5.89 11.01 6.14
N HIS A 15 -4.78 11.63 5.80
CA HIS A 15 -3.50 10.92 5.76
C HIS A 15 -3.11 10.42 7.13
N MET A 16 -3.41 11.18 8.17
CA MET A 16 -3.13 10.71 9.51
C MET A 16 -3.91 9.47 9.88
N UNK A 17 -4.88 9.48 9.54
CA UNK A 17 -5.66 8.46 9.85
C UNK A 17 -5.23 7.29 9.22
N SER A 18 -5.09 7.49 8.06
CA SER A 18 -4.62 6.36 7.29
C SER A 18 -3.31 5.83 7.84
N ARG A 19 -2.44 6.72 8.27
CA ARG A 19 -1.19 6.28 8.83
C ARG A 19 -1.38 5.45 10.09
N LEU A 20 -2.30 5.88 10.95
CA LEU A 20 -2.59 5.10 12.15
C LEU A 20 -3.15 3.73 11.80
N LEU A 21 -4.00 3.68 10.78
CA LEU A 21 -4.56 2.41 10.32
C LEU A 21 -3.45 1.48 9.82
N TYR A 22 -2.52 2.01 9.04
CA TYR A 22 -1.43 1.21 8.53
C TYR A 22 -0.50 0.75 9.65
N ASP A 23 -0.22 1.62 10.62
CA ASP A 23 0.62 1.24 11.75
C ASP A 23 -0.02 0.09 12.52
N ARG A 24 -1.32 0.17 12.74
CA ARG A 24 -2.02 -0.89 13.46
C ARG A 24 -2.01 -2.19 12.67
N LEU A 25 -2.25 -2.08 11.36
CA LEU A 25 -2.23 -3.27 10.50
C LEU A 25 -0.85 -3.92 10.54
N GLU A 26 0.21 -3.12 10.47
CA GLU A 26 1.56 -3.69 10.52
C GLU A 26 1.83 -4.38 11.83
N GLU A 27 1.35 -3.83 12.94
CA GLU A 27 1.51 -4.49 14.24
C GLU A 27 0.91 -5.88 14.21
N ILE A 28 -0.30 -5.98 13.67
CA ILE A 28 -1.01 -7.26 13.62
C ILE A 28 -0.26 -8.23 12.72
N LEU A 29 0.16 -7.77 11.55
CA LEU A 29 0.84 -8.63 10.60
C LEU A 29 2.18 -9.13 11.17
N LYS A 30 2.88 -8.27 11.88
CA LYS A 30 4.12 -8.70 12.52
C LYS A 30 3.86 -9.81 13.55
N LYS A 31 2.79 -9.69 14.32
CA LYS A 31 2.45 -10.72 15.28
C LYS A 31 2.12 -12.03 14.59
N GLN A 32 1.57 -11.96 13.40
CA GLN A 32 1.27 -13.17 12.64
C GLN A 32 2.52 -13.80 12.02
N GLY A 33 3.63 -13.11 12.00
CA GLY A 33 4.83 -13.60 11.37
C GLY A 33 4.94 -13.27 9.91
N ILE A 34 4.14 -12.31 9.45
CA ILE A 34 4.19 -11.84 8.07
C ILE A 34 5.39 -10.92 7.92
N LEU A 35 6.15 -11.09 6.86
CA LEU A 35 7.39 -10.34 6.68
C LEU A 35 7.33 -9.29 5.58
N ASN A 36 6.37 -9.43 4.67
CA ASN A 36 6.26 -8.53 3.52
C ASN A 36 4.84 -7.99 3.43
N VAL A 37 4.72 -6.74 3.02
CA VAL A 37 3.42 -6.21 2.62
C VAL A 37 3.59 -5.53 1.27
N ASN A 38 2.57 -5.65 0.44
CA ASN A 38 2.59 -5.09 -0.91
C ASN A 38 1.37 -4.21 -1.10
N ALA A 39 1.53 -3.20 -1.93
CA ALA A 39 0.42 -2.32 -2.28
C ALA A 39 0.37 -2.16 -3.79
N CYS A 40 -0.84 -2.23 -4.34
CA CYS A 40 -1.04 -2.00 -5.76
C CYS A 40 -1.84 -0.71 -5.90
N ILE A 41 -1.27 0.27 -6.58
CA ILE A 41 -1.79 1.62 -6.55
C ILE A 41 -1.96 2.14 -7.98
N GLY A 42 -3.12 2.73 -8.25
CA GLY A 42 -3.33 3.41 -9.52
C GLY A 42 -2.41 4.62 -9.61
N TYR A 43 -1.80 4.80 -10.77
CA TYR A 43 -0.76 5.80 -10.92
C TYR A 43 -0.95 6.55 -12.23
N PRO A 44 -1.46 7.76 -12.19
CA PRO A 44 -1.60 8.54 -13.44
C PRO A 44 -0.24 9.07 -13.86
N GLN A 45 -0.02 9.11 -15.17
CA GLN A 45 1.22 9.70 -15.67
C GLN A 45 1.22 11.20 -15.42
N ILE A 46 0.04 11.80 -15.55
CA ILE A 46 -0.16 13.20 -15.22
C ILE A 46 -1.32 13.26 -14.25
N ASP A 47 -1.16 13.97 -13.15
CA ASP A 47 -2.24 14.07 -12.17
C ASP A 47 -3.49 14.61 -12.84
N ASP A 48 -4.62 14.02 -12.54
CA ASP A 48 -5.88 14.51 -13.08
C ASP A 48 -6.89 14.64 -11.93
N GLU A 49 -8.14 14.95 -12.29
CA GLU A 49 -9.13 15.22 -11.25
C GLU A 49 -9.56 13.96 -10.51
N TYR A 50 -9.22 12.78 -11.00
CA TYR A 50 -9.64 11.53 -10.39
C TYR A 50 -8.52 10.86 -9.61
N LEU A 51 -7.30 10.90 -10.16
CA LEU A 51 -6.17 10.21 -9.55
C LEU A 51 -4.98 11.16 -9.47
N THR A 52 -4.27 11.10 -8.37
CA THR A 52 -3.03 11.84 -8.20
C THR A 52 -1.95 10.87 -7.76
N LYS A 53 -0.74 11.38 -7.65
CA LYS A 53 0.38 10.57 -7.18
C LYS A 53 0.51 10.60 -5.67
N ASP A 54 -0.49 11.14 -4.98
CA ASP A 54 -0.44 11.26 -3.52
C ASP A 54 -0.35 9.91 -2.83
N SER A 55 -1.04 8.89 -3.35
CA SER A 55 -1.01 7.57 -2.73
C SER A 55 0.39 6.98 -2.74
N VAL A 56 1.08 7.13 -3.86
CA VAL A 56 2.45 6.63 -3.95
C VAL A 56 3.34 7.36 -2.96
N HIS A 57 3.22 8.68 -2.90
CA HIS A 57 4.03 9.46 -1.97
C HIS A 57 3.72 9.09 -0.52
N PHE A 58 2.45 8.86 -0.23
CA PHE A 58 2.05 8.44 1.11
C PHE A 58 2.70 7.11 1.49
N HIS A 59 2.68 6.15 0.57
CA HIS A 59 3.29 4.86 0.83
C HIS A 59 4.80 4.98 0.97
N GLU A 60 5.42 5.86 0.19
CA GLU A 60 6.86 6.09 0.34
C GLU A 60 7.19 6.60 1.73
N ARG A 61 6.36 7.49 2.26
CA ARG A 61 6.58 8.01 3.60
C ARG A 61 6.41 6.93 4.66
N LEU A 62 5.61 5.91 4.37
CA LEU A 62 5.47 4.78 5.29
C LEU A 62 6.60 3.77 5.17
N GLY A 63 7.50 3.95 4.21
CA GLY A 63 8.62 3.06 4.05
C GLY A 63 8.48 2.06 2.91
N TYR A 64 7.45 2.19 2.08
CA TYR A 64 7.29 1.32 0.92
C TYR A 64 8.24 1.75 -0.18
N HIS A 65 8.66 0.79 -0.98
CA HIS A 65 9.55 1.03 -2.12
C HIS A 65 8.86 0.59 -3.41
N MET A 66 9.12 1.31 -4.47
CA MET A 66 8.57 0.99 -5.78
C MET A 66 9.18 -0.31 -6.31
N VAL A 67 8.33 -1.22 -6.76
CA VAL A 67 8.79 -2.47 -7.35
C VAL A 67 8.68 -2.43 -8.86
N GLY A 68 7.57 -1.98 -9.38
CA GLY A 68 7.40 -1.93 -10.82
C GLY A 68 6.08 -1.32 -11.22
N THR A 69 5.92 -1.15 -12.52
CA THR A 69 4.75 -0.51 -13.09
C THR A 69 4.16 -1.39 -14.18
N PHE A 70 2.87 -1.60 -14.12
CA PHE A 70 2.12 -2.18 -15.22
C PHE A 70 1.44 -1.05 -15.97
N HIS A 71 1.67 -0.99 -17.26
CA HIS A 71 1.20 0.14 -18.05
C HIS A 71 -0.18 -0.11 -18.60
N GLN A 72 -1.05 0.89 -18.46
CA GLN A 72 -2.39 0.89 -19.02
C GLN A 72 -3.15 -0.39 -18.71
N CYS A 73 -3.06 -0.85 -17.48
CA CYS A 73 -3.76 -2.08 -17.11
C CYS A 73 -5.04 -1.82 -16.33
N GLY A 74 -5.33 -0.58 -16.01
CA GLY A 74 -6.56 -0.24 -15.33
C GLY A 74 -7.38 0.77 -16.13
N TYR A 75 -8.67 0.51 -16.30
CA TYR A 75 -9.53 1.42 -17.02
C TYR A 75 -10.61 1.95 -16.08
N LYS A 76 -10.65 3.28 -15.93
CA LYS A 76 -11.53 3.88 -14.95
C LYS A 76 -11.81 5.32 -15.35
N PHE A 77 -13.03 5.77 -15.14
CA PHE A 77 -13.40 7.14 -15.47
C PHE A 77 -13.13 7.49 -16.93
N GLY A 78 -13.31 6.51 -17.82
CA GLY A 78 -13.08 6.72 -19.24
C GLY A 78 -11.63 6.86 -19.64
N ARG A 79 -10.71 6.47 -18.77
CA ARG A 79 -9.28 6.66 -19.02
C ARG A 79 -8.50 5.41 -18.62
N TRP A 80 -7.34 5.24 -19.24
CA TRP A 80 -6.42 4.18 -18.87
C TRP A 80 -5.43 4.70 -17.85
N TYR A 81 -5.13 3.88 -16.86
CA TYR A 81 -4.17 4.21 -15.82
C TYR A 81 -3.14 3.11 -15.68
N ASP A 82 -1.94 3.51 -15.34
CA ASP A 82 -0.91 2.54 -14.95
C ASP A 82 -1.21 2.06 -13.53
N MET A 83 -0.68 0.89 -13.19
CA MET A 83 -0.74 0.39 -11.81
C MET A 83 0.69 0.15 -11.37
N VAL A 84 1.03 0.63 -10.18
CA VAL A 84 2.35 0.39 -9.63
C VAL A 84 2.23 -0.54 -8.44
N TRP A 85 3.26 -1.35 -8.27
CA TRP A 85 3.39 -2.20 -7.10
C TRP A 85 4.47 -1.64 -6.21
N MET A 86 4.17 -1.56 -4.92
CA MET A 86 5.14 -1.12 -3.93
C MET A 86 5.23 -2.20 -2.86
N GLU A 87 6.36 -2.29 -2.19
CA GLU A 87 6.55 -3.30 -1.17
C GLU A 87 7.26 -2.71 0.03
N LYS A 88 7.07 -3.37 1.17
CA LYS A 88 7.74 -3.01 2.40
C LYS A 88 8.02 -4.28 3.18
N PHE A 89 9.23 -4.42 3.66
CA PHE A 89 9.58 -5.52 4.56
C PHE A 89 9.29 -5.07 5.98
N ILE A 90 8.52 -5.87 6.70
CA ILE A 90 8.19 -5.54 8.09
C ILE A 90 8.76 -6.54 9.07
N GLY A 91 9.56 -7.48 8.59
CA GLY A 91 10.24 -8.43 9.44
C GLY A 91 11.47 -8.94 8.75
N GLU A 92 12.29 -9.67 9.48
CA GLU A 92 13.55 -10.15 8.96
C GLU A 92 13.37 -11.54 8.35
N HIS A 93 13.87 -11.71 7.13
CA HIS A 93 13.78 -12.99 6.44
C HIS A 93 14.91 -13.88 6.92
N THR A 94 14.57 -15.01 7.53
CA THR A 94 15.55 -15.95 8.05
C THR A 94 15.33 -17.31 7.43
N LYS A 95 16.33 -18.18 7.61
CA LYS A 95 16.25 -19.53 7.07
C LYS A 95 15.12 -20.34 7.70
N ASN A 96 14.90 -20.13 8.97
CA ASN A 96 13.99 -20.97 9.75
C ASN A 96 12.71 -20.22 10.06
N GLN A 97 11.95 -19.93 9.00
CA GLN A 97 10.73 -19.15 9.13
C GLN A 97 9.65 -19.96 9.84
N ALA A 98 9.11 -19.40 10.90
CA ALA A 98 7.99 -20.03 11.60
C ALA A 98 6.72 -19.91 10.75
N PRO A 99 5.77 -20.84 10.93
CA PRO A 99 4.49 -20.73 10.23
C PRO A 99 3.75 -19.47 10.61
N VAL A 100 2.97 -18.97 9.66
CA VAL A 100 2.15 -17.79 9.92
C VAL A 100 1.06 -18.14 10.93
N ILE A 101 0.83 -17.22 11.87
CA ILE A 101 -0.18 -17.39 12.89
C ILE A 101 -1.47 -16.75 12.39
N LEU A 102 -2.58 -17.48 12.47
CA LEU A 102 -3.85 -16.93 12.03
C LEU A 102 -4.28 -15.77 12.93
N TYR A 103 -4.97 -14.82 12.34
CA TYR A 103 -5.37 -13.63 13.09
C TYR A 103 -6.18 -14.00 14.34
N LYS A 104 -7.04 -15.00 14.24
CA LYS A 104 -7.86 -15.40 15.37
C LYS A 104 -7.06 -15.93 16.55
N ASP A 105 -5.80 -16.29 16.33
CA ASP A 105 -4.96 -16.89 17.37
C ASP A 105 -3.96 -15.91 17.97
N ILE A 106 -4.10 -14.64 17.64
CA ILE A 106 -3.21 -13.62 18.21
C ILE A 106 -3.73 -13.15 19.54
#